data_55924d23da9c5dcf1a98ad961524d0d2
#
_entry.id   55924d23da9c5dcf1a98ad961524d0d2
#
_cell.length_a   1.000
_cell.length_b   1.000
_cell.length_c   1.000
_cell.angle_alpha   90.00
_cell.angle_beta   90.00
_cell.angle_gamma   90.00
#
_symmetry.space_group_name_H-M   'P 1'
#
loop_
_entity.id
_entity.type
_entity.pdbx_description
1 polymer ?
#
loop_
_entity_poly.entity_id
_entity_poly.type
_entity_poly.pdbx_seq_one_letter_code
_entity_poly.pdbx_strand_id
1 'polypeptide(L)'
;MENNLTEYQSVITDVKNIIASGQKEAYNAAGRAMVHTYWSVGKRIVEQEQAGKEHAEYGKRLLSILSGELTKEYGNGYTERNLRYFRKFY
;
A
#
# COMPACT_ATOMS: atom_id res chain seq x y z
N MET A 1 -40.60 -18.74 23.76
CA MET A 1 -40.46 -17.40 23.19
C MET A 1 -39.12 -16.80 23.52
N GLU A 2 -38.80 -16.67 24.82
CA GLU A 2 -37.52 -16.11 25.22
C GLU A 2 -36.33 -16.93 24.73
N ASN A 3 -36.45 -18.26 24.72
CA ASN A 3 -35.39 -19.15 24.25
C ASN A 3 -35.10 -18.94 22.77
N ASN A 4 -36.12 -18.64 21.97
CA ASN A 4 -35.94 -18.38 20.56
C ASN A 4 -35.18 -17.08 20.31
N LEU A 5 -35.45 -16.04 21.11
CA LEU A 5 -34.74 -14.77 21.03
C LEU A 5 -33.27 -14.95 21.40
N THR A 6 -33.00 -15.78 22.43
CA THR A 6 -31.64 -16.07 22.84
C THR A 6 -30.87 -16.80 21.74
N GLU A 7 -31.51 -17.77 21.09
CA GLU A 7 -30.90 -18.50 19.97
C GLU A 7 -30.59 -17.57 18.80
N TYR A 8 -31.55 -16.72 18.45
CA TYR A 8 -31.33 -15.77 17.38
C TYR A 8 -30.20 -14.78 17.72
N GLN A 9 -30.14 -14.33 18.96
CA GLN A 9 -29.11 -13.41 19.38
C GLN A 9 -27.71 -14.04 19.29
N SER A 10 -27.59 -15.30 19.64
CA SER A 10 -26.33 -16.03 19.53
C SER A 10 -25.87 -16.13 18.08
N VAL A 11 -26.78 -16.48 17.18
CA VAL A 11 -26.46 -16.55 15.75
C VAL A 11 -26.05 -15.17 15.22
N ILE A 12 -26.78 -14.13 15.59
CA ILE A 12 -26.48 -12.78 15.17
C ILE A 12 -25.06 -12.38 15.61
N THR A 13 -24.72 -12.64 16.85
CA THR A 13 -23.39 -12.34 17.39
C THR A 13 -22.30 -13.10 16.64
N ASP A 14 -22.52 -14.38 16.40
CA ASP A 14 -21.54 -15.21 15.68
C ASP A 14 -21.33 -14.71 14.26
N VAL A 15 -22.42 -14.40 13.56
CA VAL A 15 -22.32 -13.90 12.19
C VAL A 15 -21.58 -12.55 12.13
N LYS A 16 -21.88 -11.66 13.07
CA LYS A 16 -21.19 -10.38 13.16
C LYS A 16 -19.68 -10.57 13.38
N ASN A 17 -19.31 -11.51 14.22
CA ASN A 17 -17.91 -11.80 14.50
C ASN A 17 -17.19 -12.39 13.27
N ILE A 18 -17.88 -13.26 12.55
CA ILE A 18 -17.34 -13.83 11.31
C ILE A 18 -17.08 -12.73 10.29
N ILE A 19 -18.05 -11.84 10.10
CA ILE A 19 -17.92 -10.72 9.16
C ILE A 19 -16.78 -9.80 9.57
N ALA A 20 -16.71 -9.43 10.85
CA ALA A 20 -15.68 -8.54 11.36
C ALA A 20 -14.27 -9.14 11.15
N SER A 21 -14.13 -10.44 11.41
CA SER A 21 -12.86 -11.13 11.18
C SER A 21 -12.44 -11.09 9.71
N GLY A 22 -13.39 -11.32 8.81
CA GLY A 22 -13.12 -11.29 7.39
C GLY A 22 -12.72 -9.91 6.91
N GLN A 23 -13.39 -8.88 7.39
CA GLN A 23 -13.05 -7.50 7.05
C GLN A 23 -11.66 -7.12 7.54
N LYS A 24 -11.32 -7.50 8.77
CA LYS A 24 -10.00 -7.24 9.32
C LYS A 24 -8.91 -7.92 8.51
N GLU A 25 -9.13 -9.18 8.14
CA GLU A 25 -8.18 -9.92 7.33
C GLU A 25 -7.99 -9.30 5.95
N ALA A 26 -9.07 -8.88 5.31
CA ALA A 26 -8.99 -8.19 4.02
C ALA A 26 -8.22 -6.88 4.12
N TYR A 27 -8.47 -6.11 5.18
CA TYR A 27 -7.75 -4.87 5.43
C TYR A 27 -6.24 -5.11 5.62
N ASN A 28 -5.89 -6.13 6.41
CA ASN A 28 -4.49 -6.47 6.65
C ASN A 28 -3.80 -6.96 5.38
N ALA A 29 -4.49 -7.74 4.56
CA ALA A 29 -3.96 -8.22 3.29
C ALA A 29 -3.69 -7.06 2.33
N ALA A 30 -4.61 -6.10 2.25
CA ALA A 30 -4.43 -4.90 1.44
C ALA A 30 -3.23 -4.08 1.92
N GLY A 31 -3.07 -3.94 3.24
CA GLY A 31 -1.93 -3.24 3.83
C GLY A 31 -0.61 -3.91 3.47
N ARG A 32 -0.55 -5.23 3.55
CA ARG A 32 0.66 -5.98 3.18
C ARG A 32 1.00 -5.78 1.70
N ALA A 33 -0.01 -5.82 0.85
CA ALA A 33 0.20 -5.61 -0.60
C ALA A 33 0.75 -4.22 -0.88
N MET A 34 0.24 -3.20 -0.21
CA MET A 34 0.72 -1.83 -0.36
C MET A 34 2.18 -1.68 0.08
N VAL A 35 2.53 -2.26 1.22
CA VAL A 35 3.91 -2.22 1.73
C VAL A 35 4.86 -2.89 0.72
N HIS A 36 4.48 -4.05 0.22
CA HIS A 36 5.29 -4.75 -0.78
C HIS A 36 5.44 -3.93 -2.06
N THR A 37 4.37 -3.28 -2.49
CA THR A 37 4.39 -2.43 -3.67
C THR A 37 5.37 -1.27 -3.49
N TYR A 38 5.31 -0.56 -2.39
CA TYR A 38 6.19 0.57 -2.11
C TYR A 38 7.66 0.13 -2.03
N TRP A 39 7.91 -0.99 -1.39
CA TRP A 39 9.25 -1.55 -1.31
C TRP A 39 9.79 -1.88 -2.71
N SER A 40 8.96 -2.49 -3.54
CA SER A 40 9.35 -2.86 -4.91
C SER A 40 9.62 -1.64 -5.77
N VAL A 41 8.82 -0.58 -5.62
CA VAL A 41 9.06 0.68 -6.32
C VAL A 41 10.39 1.28 -5.88
N GLY A 42 10.63 1.33 -4.59
CA GLY A 42 11.89 1.84 -4.03
C GLY A 42 13.09 1.06 -4.55
N LYS A 43 12.99 -0.26 -4.57
CA LYS A 43 14.03 -1.13 -5.09
C LYS A 43 14.36 -0.80 -6.55
N ARG A 44 13.33 -0.65 -7.37
CA ARG A 44 13.56 -0.39 -8.79
C ARG A 44 14.20 0.98 -9.02
N ILE A 45 13.82 1.97 -8.22
CA ILE A 45 14.44 3.30 -8.28
C ILE A 45 15.93 3.22 -7.94
N VAL A 46 16.26 2.54 -6.84
CA VAL A 46 17.66 2.39 -6.42
C VAL A 46 18.48 1.67 -7.50
N GLU A 47 17.94 0.60 -8.04
CA GLU A 47 18.62 -0.14 -9.10
C GLU A 47 18.91 0.72 -10.32
N GLN A 48 17.95 1.56 -10.70
CA GLN A 48 18.12 2.46 -11.85
C GLN A 48 19.17 3.53 -11.56
N GLU A 49 19.17 4.09 -10.37
CA GLU A 49 20.16 5.09 -9.99
C GLU A 49 21.57 4.51 -10.00
N GLN A 50 21.73 3.28 -9.51
CA GLN A 50 23.04 2.64 -9.49
C GLN A 50 23.51 2.24 -10.88
N ALA A 51 22.62 1.72 -11.70
CA ALA A 51 22.97 1.30 -13.05
C ALA A 51 23.26 2.50 -13.96
N GLY A 52 22.55 3.58 -13.74
CA GLY A 52 22.60 4.71 -14.63
C GLY A 52 23.79 5.63 -14.42
N LYS A 53 23.86 6.23 -13.26
CA LYS A 53 24.83 7.29 -13.04
C LYS A 53 25.08 7.52 -11.57
N GLU A 54 26.26 8.02 -11.30
CA GLU A 54 26.68 8.35 -9.95
C GLU A 54 26.35 9.80 -9.58
N HIS A 55 25.64 10.52 -10.44
CA HIS A 55 25.40 11.93 -10.21
C HIS A 55 24.05 12.17 -9.54
N ALA A 56 24.07 13.04 -8.53
CA ALA A 56 22.87 13.42 -7.81
C ALA A 56 21.80 13.99 -8.75
N GLU A 57 22.20 14.65 -9.81
CA GLU A 57 21.27 15.21 -10.79
C GLU A 57 20.47 14.15 -11.54
N TYR A 58 21.08 13.01 -11.81
CA TYR A 58 20.36 11.91 -12.47
C TYR A 58 19.23 11.42 -11.59
N GLY A 59 19.49 11.21 -10.31
CA GLY A 59 18.46 10.78 -9.37
C GLY A 59 17.33 11.79 -9.23
N LYS A 60 17.68 13.06 -9.17
CA LYS A 60 16.69 14.15 -9.11
C LYS A 60 15.79 14.15 -10.34
N ARG A 61 16.39 14.03 -11.52
CA ARG A 61 15.65 14.03 -12.77
C ARG A 61 14.77 12.78 -12.88
N LEU A 62 15.29 11.64 -12.47
CA LEU A 62 14.54 10.38 -12.47
C LEU A 62 13.29 10.52 -11.61
N LEU A 63 13.41 11.02 -10.39
CA LEU A 63 12.26 11.18 -9.50
C LEU A 63 11.25 12.19 -10.05
N SER A 64 11.72 13.25 -10.66
CA SER A 64 10.84 14.27 -11.25
C SER A 64 10.02 13.69 -12.41
N ILE A 65 10.67 12.96 -13.30
CA ILE A 65 10.00 12.32 -14.43
C ILE A 65 9.01 11.28 -13.96
N LEU A 66 9.43 10.41 -13.04
CA LEU A 66 8.56 9.38 -12.49
C LEU A 66 7.34 9.99 -11.81
N SER A 67 7.55 11.00 -10.97
CA SER A 67 6.45 11.66 -10.28
C SER A 67 5.44 12.22 -11.26
N GLY A 68 5.91 12.88 -12.32
CA GLY A 68 5.02 13.42 -13.34
C GLY A 68 4.18 12.36 -14.02
N GLU A 69 4.82 11.29 -14.46
CA GLU A 69 4.12 10.22 -15.18
C GLU A 69 3.16 9.45 -14.28
N LEU A 70 3.60 9.13 -13.06
CA LEU A 70 2.78 8.37 -12.13
C LEU A 70 1.59 9.19 -11.63
N THR A 71 1.77 10.49 -11.45
CA THR A 71 0.67 11.37 -11.06
C THR A 71 -0.41 11.45 -12.14
N LYS A 72 0.00 11.46 -13.40
CA LYS A 72 -0.95 11.46 -14.51
C LYS A 72 -1.81 10.20 -14.51
N GLU A 73 -1.24 9.06 -14.21
CA GLU A 73 -1.93 7.78 -14.29
C GLU A 73 -2.66 7.39 -13.01
N TYR A 74 -2.06 7.64 -11.87
CA TYR A 74 -2.55 7.14 -10.58
C TYR A 74 -2.99 8.23 -9.60
N GLY A 75 -2.79 9.50 -9.94
CA GLY A 75 -3.18 10.62 -9.05
C GLY A 75 -2.14 10.90 -7.98
N ASN A 76 -2.61 11.42 -6.83
CA ASN A 76 -1.76 12.06 -5.82
C ASN A 76 -1.03 11.06 -4.95
N GLY A 77 -0.41 10.26 -5.00
CA GLY A 77 0.30 9.36 -4.08
C GLY A 77 1.77 9.21 -4.45
N TYR A 78 2.17 9.78 -5.59
CA TYR A 78 3.49 9.53 -6.15
C TYR A 78 4.26 10.82 -6.38
N THR A 79 4.22 11.71 -5.39
CA THR A 79 5.03 12.92 -5.38
C THR A 79 6.51 12.54 -5.27
N GLU A 80 7.39 13.45 -5.65
CA GLU A 80 8.83 13.22 -5.50
C GLU A 80 9.20 12.91 -4.05
N ARG A 81 8.53 13.55 -3.10
CA ARG A 81 8.72 13.30 -1.68
C ARG A 81 8.39 11.84 -1.34
N ASN A 82 7.24 11.35 -1.80
CA ASN A 82 6.82 9.98 -1.54
C ASN A 82 7.75 8.98 -2.23
N LEU A 83 8.17 9.28 -3.45
CA LEU A 83 9.13 8.40 -4.14
C LEU A 83 10.46 8.33 -3.39
N ARG A 84 10.91 9.44 -2.80
CA ARG A 84 12.10 9.42 -1.95
C ARG A 84 11.90 8.54 -0.71
N TYR A 85 10.71 8.55 -0.12
CA TYR A 85 10.39 7.66 0.99
C TYR A 85 10.43 6.19 0.56
N PHE A 86 9.87 5.88 -0.59
CA PHE A 86 9.89 4.50 -1.09
C PHE A 86 11.32 4.03 -1.33
N ARG A 87 12.15 4.89 -1.92
CA ARG A 87 13.57 4.60 -2.12
C ARG A 87 14.29 4.33 -0.80
N LYS A 88 13.99 5.13 0.21
CA LYS A 88 14.58 5.00 1.53
C LYS A 88 14.09 3.75 2.26
N PHE A 89 12.85 3.37 2.00
CA PHE A 89 12.21 2.21 2.59
C PHE A 89 12.87 0.90 2.12
N TYR A 90 13.33 0.87 0.89
CA TYR A 90 14.08 -0.28 0.38
C TYR A 90 15.49 -0.30 0.99
#